data_945e5101af09184b1e9034c620e030f9
#
_entry.id   945e5101af09184b1e9034c620e030f9
#
_cell.length_a   1.000
_cell.length_b   1.000
_cell.length_c   1.000
_cell.angle_alpha   90.00
_cell.angle_beta   90.00
_cell.angle_gamma   90.00
#
_symmetry.space_group_name_H-M   'P 1'
#
loop_
_entity.id
_entity.type
_entity.pdbx_description
1 polymer ?
#
loop_
_entity_poly.entity_id
_entity_poly.type
_entity_poly.pdbx_seq_one_letter_code
_entity_poly.pdbx_strand_id
1 'polypeptide(L)'
;MSDPVLKVEGLDSYYGDFQALFGVSMQIEKGEIIAVIGANGAGKSTLMRSITGLLRNRPEMVHFAGQDIGALRADEIAALGIAMVPEGRQLFPSLSVEENLIIGGQGGRSGDWTLEAVYELFPVLAERRRQSSTSLSGGQQQMVAIGRALMSNPVLLLFDEISLGLAPIIIKSIYEALPGVIGTSMSAVVVEQDITKAMDISDRVYCLQEGRVSLEGASSEVSREDISKAYFGV
;
A
#
# COMPACT_ATOMS: atom_id res chain seq x y z
N MET A 1 -9.95 9.48 -22.16
CA MET A 1 -9.74 8.89 -20.83
C MET A 1 -8.25 8.90 -20.62
N SER A 2 -7.75 9.35 -19.47
CA SER A 2 -6.33 9.28 -19.13
C SER A 2 -5.97 7.81 -18.90
N ASP A 3 -4.75 7.42 -19.25
CA ASP A 3 -4.27 6.07 -18.92
C ASP A 3 -4.20 5.90 -17.39
N PRO A 4 -4.58 4.73 -16.85
CA PRO A 4 -4.49 4.46 -15.42
C PRO A 4 -3.05 4.55 -14.93
N VAL A 5 -2.85 4.96 -13.67
CA VAL A 5 -1.52 5.03 -13.07
C VAL A 5 -0.92 3.65 -12.85
N LEU A 6 -1.74 2.67 -12.51
CA LEU A 6 -1.37 1.25 -12.44
C LEU A 6 -2.40 0.41 -13.17
N LYS A 7 -1.93 -0.56 -13.95
CA LYS A 7 -2.77 -1.56 -14.61
C LYS A 7 -2.16 -2.94 -14.39
N VAL A 8 -2.95 -3.85 -13.86
CA VAL A 8 -2.62 -5.27 -13.69
C VAL A 8 -3.53 -6.06 -14.60
N GLU A 9 -2.99 -6.92 -15.46
CA GLU A 9 -3.72 -7.66 -16.49
C GLU A 9 -3.42 -9.15 -16.42
N GLY A 10 -4.43 -9.92 -16.02
CA GLY A 10 -4.35 -11.38 -16.01
C GLY A 10 -3.18 -11.91 -15.17
N LEU A 11 -2.87 -11.27 -14.05
CA LEU A 11 -1.71 -11.58 -13.23
C LEU A 11 -1.81 -12.97 -12.61
N ASP A 12 -0.88 -13.83 -12.99
CA ASP A 12 -0.58 -15.10 -12.35
C ASP A 12 0.69 -14.98 -11.53
N SER A 13 0.66 -15.36 -10.25
CA SER A 13 1.84 -15.27 -9.37
C SER A 13 2.10 -16.57 -8.65
N TYR A 14 3.38 -16.92 -8.50
CA TYR A 14 3.82 -18.22 -8.00
C TYR A 14 4.88 -18.09 -6.91
N TYR A 15 4.83 -18.98 -5.93
CA TYR A 15 5.90 -19.28 -4.98
C TYR A 15 6.45 -20.67 -5.31
N GLY A 16 7.54 -20.74 -6.09
CA GLY A 16 7.98 -22.00 -6.67
C GLY A 16 6.88 -22.59 -7.58
N ASP A 17 6.43 -23.80 -7.27
CA ASP A 17 5.34 -24.47 -8.01
C ASP A 17 3.93 -24.13 -7.51
N PHE A 18 3.83 -23.41 -6.39
CA PHE A 18 2.54 -23.03 -5.82
C PHE A 18 2.02 -21.73 -6.44
N GLN A 19 0.90 -21.83 -7.15
CA GLN A 19 0.21 -20.65 -7.69
C GLN A 19 -0.64 -19.99 -6.61
N ALA A 20 -0.42 -18.70 -6.39
CA ALA A 20 -1.11 -17.91 -5.38
C ALA A 20 -2.09 -16.88 -5.95
N LEU A 21 -1.88 -16.43 -7.20
CA LEU A 21 -2.82 -15.56 -7.92
C LEU A 21 -3.17 -16.18 -9.27
N PHE A 22 -4.43 -16.03 -9.67
CA PHE A 22 -5.01 -16.68 -10.84
C PHE A 22 -5.72 -15.65 -11.71
N GLY A 23 -5.02 -15.05 -12.67
CA GLY A 23 -5.57 -14.12 -13.64
C GLY A 23 -6.13 -12.84 -13.03
N VAL A 24 -5.50 -12.30 -11.97
CA VAL A 24 -5.95 -11.08 -11.31
C VAL A 24 -5.80 -9.89 -12.24
N SER A 25 -6.89 -9.14 -12.43
CA SER A 25 -6.89 -7.87 -13.17
C SER A 25 -7.43 -6.77 -12.30
N MET A 26 -6.75 -5.60 -12.31
CA MET A 26 -7.17 -4.39 -11.61
C MET A 26 -6.52 -3.16 -12.24
N GLN A 27 -7.11 -2.00 -12.02
CA GLN A 27 -6.53 -0.73 -12.46
C GLN A 27 -6.72 0.35 -11.40
N ILE A 28 -5.84 1.34 -11.41
CA ILE A 28 -5.86 2.47 -10.47
C ILE A 28 -5.72 3.74 -11.28
N GLU A 29 -6.68 4.65 -11.13
CA GLU A 29 -6.64 5.96 -11.75
C GLU A 29 -5.74 6.93 -10.95
N LYS A 30 -5.32 8.01 -11.59
CA LYS A 30 -4.53 9.03 -10.91
C LYS A 30 -5.33 9.70 -9.80
N GLY A 31 -4.78 9.72 -8.57
CA GLY A 31 -5.43 10.31 -7.40
C GLY A 31 -6.48 9.41 -6.76
N GLU A 32 -6.66 8.19 -7.26
CA GLU A 32 -7.63 7.22 -6.74
C GLU A 32 -7.07 6.45 -5.52
N ILE A 33 -7.93 6.20 -4.55
CA ILE A 33 -7.68 5.29 -3.43
C ILE A 33 -8.48 4.02 -3.66
N ILE A 34 -7.78 2.89 -3.78
CA ILE A 34 -8.40 1.58 -3.92
C ILE A 34 -8.21 0.75 -2.65
N ALA A 35 -9.28 0.12 -2.18
CA ALA A 35 -9.18 -0.90 -1.17
C ALA A 35 -9.13 -2.30 -1.78
N VAL A 36 -8.20 -3.13 -1.29
CA VAL A 36 -8.13 -4.56 -1.60
C VAL A 36 -8.53 -5.33 -0.34
N ILE A 37 -9.66 -6.01 -0.39
CA ILE A 37 -10.27 -6.72 0.73
C ILE A 37 -10.21 -8.22 0.46
N GLY A 38 -10.12 -9.02 1.50
CA GLY A 38 -10.16 -10.50 1.40
C GLY A 38 -9.66 -11.17 2.67
N ALA A 39 -10.01 -12.43 2.84
CA ALA A 39 -9.57 -13.24 3.96
C ALA A 39 -8.04 -13.41 4.02
N ASN A 40 -7.53 -13.90 5.15
CA ASN A 40 -6.14 -14.32 5.23
C ASN A 40 -5.89 -15.46 4.24
N GLY A 41 -4.80 -15.33 3.46
CA GLY A 41 -4.50 -16.27 2.39
C GLY A 41 -5.22 -16.01 1.06
N ALA A 42 -6.08 -14.97 0.95
CA ALA A 42 -6.77 -14.64 -0.31
C ALA A 42 -5.85 -14.14 -1.43
N GLY A 43 -4.57 -13.85 -1.15
CA GLY A 43 -3.60 -13.39 -2.15
C GLY A 43 -3.25 -11.90 -2.07
N LYS A 44 -3.78 -11.15 -1.11
CA LYS A 44 -3.58 -9.68 -0.98
C LYS A 44 -2.10 -9.28 -0.94
N SER A 45 -1.33 -9.82 0.01
CA SER A 45 0.11 -9.52 0.12
C SER A 45 0.91 -10.07 -1.07
N THR A 46 0.45 -11.15 -1.71
CA THR A 46 1.04 -11.64 -2.97
C THR A 46 0.86 -10.62 -4.08
N LEU A 47 -0.33 -10.03 -4.20
CA LEU A 47 -0.59 -8.96 -5.16
C LEU A 47 0.32 -7.75 -4.91
N MET A 48 0.45 -7.30 -3.65
CA MET A 48 1.35 -6.19 -3.29
C MET A 48 2.82 -6.50 -3.64
N ARG A 49 3.28 -7.72 -3.33
CA ARG A 49 4.65 -8.17 -3.67
C ARG A 49 4.87 -8.28 -5.17
N SER A 50 3.85 -8.66 -5.93
CA SER A 50 3.91 -8.71 -7.39
C SER A 50 4.02 -7.31 -8.01
N ILE A 51 3.21 -6.36 -7.54
CA ILE A 51 3.26 -4.96 -8.01
C ILE A 51 4.62 -4.32 -7.69
N THR A 52 5.20 -4.62 -6.54
CA THR A 52 6.48 -4.03 -6.08
C THR A 52 7.72 -4.77 -6.57
N GLY A 53 7.59 -5.84 -7.37
CA GLY A 53 8.72 -6.63 -7.88
C GLY A 53 9.45 -7.46 -6.82
N LEU A 54 8.90 -7.57 -5.60
CA LEU A 54 9.37 -8.50 -4.56
C LEU A 54 9.04 -9.95 -4.93
N LEU A 55 8.01 -10.14 -5.73
CA LEU A 55 7.71 -11.39 -6.42
C LEU A 55 7.74 -11.09 -7.92
N ARG A 56 8.56 -11.84 -8.67
CA ARG A 56 8.73 -11.63 -10.10
C ARG A 56 7.51 -12.14 -10.86
N ASN A 57 7.07 -11.33 -11.82
CA ASN A 57 5.98 -11.66 -12.73
C ASN A 57 6.51 -11.88 -14.15
N ARG A 58 5.63 -12.28 -15.04
CA ARG A 58 5.90 -12.25 -16.48
C ARG A 58 5.80 -10.81 -16.99
N PRO A 59 6.50 -10.46 -18.06
CA PRO A 59 6.28 -9.22 -18.78
C PRO A 59 4.81 -9.01 -19.15
N GLU A 60 4.42 -7.76 -19.33
CA GLU A 60 3.09 -7.32 -19.79
C GLU A 60 1.93 -7.54 -18.79
N MET A 61 2.19 -8.12 -17.61
CA MET A 61 1.15 -8.33 -16.60
C MET A 61 0.92 -7.13 -15.68
N VAL A 62 1.92 -6.26 -15.52
CA VAL A 62 1.86 -5.10 -14.64
C VAL A 62 2.44 -3.89 -15.36
N HIS A 63 1.63 -2.85 -15.52
CA HIS A 63 2.03 -1.58 -16.14
C HIS A 63 1.88 -0.44 -15.12
N PHE A 64 2.87 0.43 -15.05
CA PHE A 64 2.86 1.63 -14.23
C PHE A 64 3.15 2.85 -15.09
N ALA A 65 2.25 3.83 -15.09
CA ALA A 65 2.31 5.01 -15.94
C ALA A 65 2.58 4.68 -17.43
N GLY A 66 1.93 3.62 -17.93
CA GLY A 66 2.08 3.13 -19.31
C GLY A 66 3.34 2.29 -19.58
N GLN A 67 4.24 2.14 -18.62
CA GLN A 67 5.46 1.32 -18.75
C GLN A 67 5.22 -0.09 -18.19
N ASP A 68 5.62 -1.13 -18.93
CA ASP A 68 5.66 -2.50 -18.38
C ASP A 68 6.73 -2.60 -17.28
N ILE A 69 6.29 -3.02 -16.09
CA ILE A 69 7.14 -3.21 -14.92
C ILE A 69 7.15 -4.67 -14.44
N GLY A 70 6.43 -5.57 -15.10
CA GLY A 70 6.22 -6.94 -14.65
C GLY A 70 7.50 -7.74 -14.41
N ALA A 71 8.55 -7.50 -15.20
CA ALA A 71 9.85 -8.17 -15.07
C ALA A 71 10.92 -7.34 -14.33
N LEU A 72 10.62 -6.10 -13.92
CA LEU A 72 11.58 -5.22 -13.25
C LEU A 72 11.86 -5.70 -11.80
N ARG A 73 13.01 -5.31 -11.28
CA ARG A 73 13.39 -5.57 -9.88
C ARG A 73 12.72 -4.54 -8.96
N ALA A 74 12.59 -4.89 -7.70
CA ALA A 74 11.96 -4.04 -6.70
C ALA A 74 12.61 -2.65 -6.56
N ASP A 75 13.93 -2.55 -6.67
CA ASP A 75 14.66 -1.28 -6.63
C ASP A 75 14.38 -0.42 -7.86
N GLU A 76 14.26 -1.01 -9.05
CA GLU A 76 13.88 -0.32 -10.29
C GLU A 76 12.43 0.20 -10.20
N ILE A 77 11.51 -0.61 -9.68
CA ILE A 77 10.10 -0.23 -9.49
C ILE A 77 9.98 0.91 -8.45
N ALA A 78 10.72 0.82 -7.34
CA ALA A 78 10.75 1.89 -6.34
C ALA A 78 11.26 3.22 -6.93
N ALA A 79 12.28 3.18 -7.79
CA ALA A 79 12.80 4.37 -8.48
C ALA A 79 11.77 5.02 -9.41
N LEU A 80 10.83 4.25 -9.98
CA LEU A 80 9.73 4.78 -10.78
C LEU A 80 8.67 5.51 -9.94
N GLY A 81 8.62 5.28 -8.63
CA GLY A 81 7.73 5.97 -7.69
C GLY A 81 6.61 5.10 -7.11
N ILE A 82 6.81 3.80 -7.04
CA ILE A 82 5.96 2.90 -6.24
C ILE A 82 6.64 2.67 -4.89
N ALA A 83 5.94 3.00 -3.79
CA ALA A 83 6.40 2.70 -2.44
C ALA A 83 5.40 1.80 -1.71
N MET A 84 5.90 1.01 -0.75
CA MET A 84 5.07 0.14 0.06
C MET A 84 5.35 0.33 1.55
N VAL A 85 4.28 0.45 2.32
CA VAL A 85 4.27 0.31 3.77
C VAL A 85 3.93 -1.16 4.06
N PRO A 86 4.91 -1.99 4.43
CA PRO A 86 4.69 -3.41 4.59
C PRO A 86 3.97 -3.74 5.90
N GLU A 87 3.33 -4.90 5.95
CA GLU A 87 2.90 -5.52 7.20
C GLU A 87 4.09 -5.66 8.16
N GLY A 88 3.84 -5.46 9.45
CA GLY A 88 4.88 -5.59 10.49
C GLY A 88 5.90 -4.44 10.51
N ARG A 89 5.63 -3.32 9.79
CA ARG A 89 6.40 -2.05 9.81
C ARG A 89 7.81 -2.14 9.25
N GLN A 90 8.53 -3.25 9.46
CA GLN A 90 9.88 -3.56 8.99
C GLN A 90 10.87 -2.38 9.14
N LEU A 91 10.90 -1.80 10.34
CA LEU A 91 11.85 -0.74 10.66
C LEU A 91 13.26 -1.32 10.85
N PHE A 92 14.27 -0.50 10.60
CA PHE A 92 15.65 -0.83 10.91
C PHE A 92 15.89 -0.64 12.41
N PRO A 93 16.04 -1.72 13.20
CA PRO A 93 16.06 -1.63 14.66
C PRO A 93 17.32 -0.95 15.22
N SER A 94 18.40 -0.98 14.46
CA SER A 94 19.68 -0.32 14.83
C SER A 94 19.70 1.18 14.55
N LEU A 95 18.69 1.70 13.86
CA LEU A 95 18.62 3.10 13.45
C LEU A 95 17.63 3.87 14.32
N SER A 96 17.89 5.16 14.47
CA SER A 96 16.97 6.13 15.06
C SER A 96 15.72 6.32 14.17
N VAL A 97 14.72 7.03 14.68
CA VAL A 97 13.54 7.45 13.93
C VAL A 97 13.95 8.24 12.69
N GLU A 98 14.79 9.27 12.85
CA GLU A 98 15.24 10.15 11.76
C GLU A 98 16.02 9.36 10.70
N GLU A 99 16.92 8.48 11.09
CA GLU A 99 17.67 7.65 10.13
C GLU A 99 16.77 6.68 9.37
N ASN A 100 15.75 6.10 10.02
CA ASN A 100 14.74 5.30 9.34
C ASN A 100 13.97 6.10 8.27
N LEU A 101 13.67 7.38 8.54
CA LEU A 101 13.00 8.26 7.58
C LEU A 101 13.93 8.60 6.41
N ILE A 102 15.17 9.01 6.71
CA ILE A 102 16.17 9.42 5.70
C ILE A 102 16.45 8.31 4.67
N ILE A 103 16.52 7.04 5.12
CA ILE A 103 16.71 5.90 4.20
C ILE A 103 15.61 5.84 3.14
N GLY A 104 14.37 6.20 3.50
CA GLY A 104 13.27 6.25 2.54
C GLY A 104 13.49 7.20 1.37
N GLY A 105 14.22 8.29 1.60
CA GLY A 105 14.56 9.29 0.59
C GLY A 105 15.77 8.95 -0.31
N GLN A 106 16.48 7.86 -0.04
CA GLN A 106 17.70 7.51 -0.80
C GLN A 106 17.42 7.08 -2.26
N GLY A 107 16.17 6.81 -2.62
CA GLY A 107 15.75 6.50 -3.99
C GLY A 107 15.86 7.66 -5.00
N GLY A 108 16.19 8.87 -4.54
CA GLY A 108 16.55 10.00 -5.39
C GLY A 108 15.38 10.74 -6.05
N ARG A 109 14.12 10.43 -5.76
CA ARG A 109 12.97 11.19 -6.27
C ARG A 109 12.82 12.49 -5.48
N SER A 110 12.72 13.61 -6.19
CA SER A 110 12.39 14.92 -5.61
C SER A 110 10.88 15.08 -5.52
N GLY A 111 10.41 15.82 -4.50
CA GLY A 111 9.01 16.13 -4.32
C GLY A 111 8.76 16.84 -2.99
N ASP A 112 7.50 16.93 -2.60
CA ASP A 112 7.04 17.70 -1.44
C ASP A 112 7.31 16.97 -0.11
N TRP A 113 7.56 15.66 -0.14
CA TRP A 113 7.83 14.87 1.06
C TRP A 113 9.30 15.01 1.47
N THR A 114 9.52 15.87 2.47
CA THR A 114 10.78 16.09 3.18
C THR A 114 10.69 15.62 4.62
N LEU A 115 11.79 15.62 5.36
CA LEU A 115 11.74 15.34 6.81
C LEU A 115 10.80 16.29 7.54
N GLU A 116 10.82 17.56 7.16
CA GLU A 116 9.97 18.60 7.75
C GLU A 116 8.49 18.27 7.48
N ALA A 117 8.13 17.94 6.24
CA ALA A 117 6.76 17.58 5.90
C ALA A 117 6.27 16.33 6.65
N VAL A 118 7.14 15.32 6.83
CA VAL A 118 6.82 14.13 7.64
C VAL A 118 6.65 14.49 9.12
N TYR A 119 7.45 15.42 9.63
CA TYR A 119 7.33 15.90 11.02
C TYR A 119 6.09 16.78 11.24
N GLU A 120 5.67 17.54 10.24
CA GLU A 120 4.39 18.28 10.26
C GLU A 120 3.20 17.31 10.29
N LEU A 121 3.26 16.23 9.49
CA LEU A 121 2.23 15.19 9.48
C LEU A 121 2.20 14.38 10.78
N PHE A 122 3.37 14.06 11.34
CA PHE A 122 3.53 13.27 12.56
C PHE A 122 4.45 13.96 13.58
N PRO A 123 3.97 15.00 14.31
CA PRO A 123 4.82 15.79 15.23
C PRO A 123 5.56 14.96 16.29
N VAL A 124 4.95 13.86 16.76
CA VAL A 124 5.57 12.95 17.72
C VAL A 124 6.89 12.34 17.20
N LEU A 125 7.08 12.23 15.88
CA LEU A 125 8.32 11.72 15.31
C LEU A 125 9.45 12.75 15.40
N ALA A 126 9.14 14.04 15.27
CA ALA A 126 10.11 15.12 15.48
C ALA A 126 10.63 15.13 16.92
N GLU A 127 9.71 14.98 17.90
CA GLU A 127 10.07 14.92 19.34
C GLU A 127 10.98 13.73 19.66
N ARG A 128 10.80 12.61 18.93
CA ARG A 128 11.48 11.33 19.17
C ARG A 128 12.54 11.00 18.13
N ARG A 129 12.94 11.95 17.29
CA ARG A 129 13.78 11.72 16.11
C ARG A 129 15.11 10.99 16.39
N ARG A 130 15.69 11.21 17.58
CA ARG A 130 16.96 10.60 18.01
C ARG A 130 16.79 9.28 18.76
N GLN A 131 15.55 8.86 19.06
CA GLN A 131 15.30 7.60 19.75
C GLN A 131 15.43 6.42 18.78
N SER A 132 15.79 5.25 19.32
CA SER A 132 15.72 4.00 18.55
C SER A 132 14.28 3.74 18.13
N SER A 133 14.08 3.29 16.89
CA SER A 133 12.76 2.94 16.36
C SER A 133 12.08 1.83 17.17
N THR A 134 12.84 0.95 17.82
CA THR A 134 12.33 -0.15 18.64
C THR A 134 11.76 0.30 20.00
N SER A 135 12.12 1.48 20.48
CA SER A 135 11.62 2.04 21.74
C SER A 135 10.24 2.71 21.61
N LEU A 136 9.74 2.84 20.39
CA LEU A 136 8.47 3.48 20.10
C LEU A 136 7.28 2.55 20.35
N SER A 137 6.09 3.13 20.62
CA SER A 137 4.85 2.38 20.61
C SER A 137 4.55 1.84 19.21
N GLY A 138 3.71 0.78 19.10
CA GLY A 138 3.34 0.21 17.82
C GLY A 138 2.76 1.22 16.83
N GLY A 139 1.93 2.15 17.29
CA GLY A 139 1.40 3.23 16.44
C GLY A 139 2.47 4.20 15.96
N GLN A 140 3.40 4.58 16.83
CA GLN A 140 4.53 5.45 16.46
C GLN A 140 5.46 4.76 15.45
N GLN A 141 5.71 3.45 15.61
CA GLN A 141 6.46 2.67 14.64
C GLN A 141 5.76 2.62 13.28
N GLN A 142 4.42 2.54 13.27
CA GLN A 142 3.64 2.61 12.04
C GLN A 142 3.77 3.97 11.35
N MET A 143 3.72 5.06 12.12
CA MET A 143 3.96 6.41 11.59
C MET A 143 5.37 6.54 10.98
N VAL A 144 6.40 5.93 11.61
CA VAL A 144 7.76 5.89 11.02
C VAL A 144 7.77 5.12 9.70
N ALA A 145 7.07 3.96 9.62
CA ALA A 145 7.01 3.17 8.40
C ALA A 145 6.31 3.93 7.26
N ILE A 146 5.21 4.64 7.57
CA ILE A 146 4.51 5.51 6.61
C ILE A 146 5.42 6.67 6.19
N GLY A 147 5.99 7.38 7.14
CA GLY A 147 6.92 8.50 6.87
C GLY A 147 8.10 8.08 6.00
N ARG A 148 8.69 6.91 6.27
CA ARG A 148 9.77 6.34 5.46
C ARG A 148 9.32 6.09 4.01
N ALA A 149 8.12 5.59 3.80
CA ALA A 149 7.59 5.38 2.46
C ALA A 149 7.32 6.73 1.76
N LEU A 150 6.78 7.72 2.45
CA LEU A 150 6.55 9.07 1.92
C LEU A 150 7.83 9.78 1.50
N MET A 151 8.92 9.62 2.26
CA MET A 151 10.23 10.18 1.93
C MET A 151 10.76 9.77 0.55
N SER A 152 10.27 8.68 -0.05
CA SER A 152 10.59 8.32 -1.43
C SER A 152 9.84 9.16 -2.47
N ASN A 153 8.96 10.07 -2.08
CA ASN A 153 8.10 10.88 -2.95
C ASN A 153 7.33 10.01 -3.96
N PRO A 154 6.48 9.08 -3.49
CA PRO A 154 5.83 8.11 -4.36
C PRO A 154 4.72 8.75 -5.21
N VAL A 155 4.47 8.16 -6.38
CA VAL A 155 3.27 8.39 -7.21
C VAL A 155 2.16 7.42 -6.81
N LEU A 156 2.56 6.20 -6.39
CA LEU A 156 1.66 5.16 -5.91
C LEU A 156 2.17 4.63 -4.57
N LEU A 157 1.31 4.70 -3.54
CA LEU A 157 1.61 4.21 -2.21
C LEU A 157 0.75 2.98 -1.89
N LEU A 158 1.40 1.87 -1.54
CA LEU A 158 0.76 0.62 -1.20
C LEU A 158 0.82 0.42 0.32
N PHE A 159 -0.31 0.13 0.94
CA PHE A 159 -0.42 -0.16 2.37
C PHE A 159 -0.83 -1.61 2.58
N ASP A 160 0.04 -2.42 3.18
CA ASP A 160 -0.23 -3.83 3.46
C ASP A 160 -0.61 -4.01 4.94
N GLU A 161 -1.92 -4.09 5.22
CA GLU A 161 -2.51 -4.33 6.55
C GLU A 161 -1.98 -3.40 7.65
N ILE A 162 -1.98 -2.09 7.40
CA ILE A 162 -1.40 -1.09 8.32
C ILE A 162 -2.13 -0.95 9.66
N SER A 163 -3.36 -1.42 9.76
CA SER A 163 -4.16 -1.39 10.99
C SER A 163 -3.85 -2.53 11.95
N LEU A 164 -3.16 -3.58 11.49
CA LEU A 164 -2.94 -4.81 12.26
C LEU A 164 -2.14 -4.55 13.54
N GLY A 165 -2.71 -4.97 14.69
CA GLY A 165 -2.05 -4.86 16.00
C GLY A 165 -1.94 -3.43 16.54
N LEU A 166 -2.74 -2.50 16.04
CA LEU A 166 -2.81 -1.13 16.53
C LEU A 166 -4.09 -0.89 17.36
N ALA A 167 -3.98 0.03 18.32
CA ALA A 167 -5.15 0.49 19.07
C ALA A 167 -6.10 1.28 18.15
N PRO A 168 -7.45 1.16 18.33
CA PRO A 168 -8.44 1.81 17.45
C PRO A 168 -8.23 3.32 17.27
N ILE A 169 -7.81 4.02 18.33
CA ILE A 169 -7.55 5.46 18.27
C ILE A 169 -6.39 5.81 17.32
N ILE A 170 -5.35 4.96 17.26
CA ILE A 170 -4.19 5.14 16.39
C ILE A 170 -4.58 4.85 14.94
N ILE A 171 -5.37 3.78 14.74
CA ILE A 171 -5.89 3.43 13.41
C ILE A 171 -6.67 4.62 12.85
N LYS A 172 -7.59 5.17 13.66
CA LYS A 172 -8.38 6.34 13.28
C LYS A 172 -7.50 7.51 12.89
N SER A 173 -6.49 7.86 13.69
CA SER A 173 -5.58 8.97 13.41
C SER A 173 -4.81 8.78 12.10
N ILE A 174 -4.37 7.55 11.80
CA ILE A 174 -3.66 7.24 10.54
C ILE A 174 -4.61 7.41 9.35
N TYR A 175 -5.82 6.85 9.42
CA TYR A 175 -6.80 6.95 8.32
C TYR A 175 -7.31 8.37 8.10
N GLU A 176 -7.48 9.17 9.16
CA GLU A 176 -7.83 10.60 9.04
C GLU A 176 -6.72 11.42 8.37
N ALA A 177 -5.46 11.01 8.50
CA ALA A 177 -4.34 11.67 7.85
C ALA A 177 -4.20 11.27 6.36
N LEU A 178 -4.62 10.07 5.95
CA LEU A 178 -4.41 9.55 4.59
C LEU A 178 -4.92 10.46 3.46
N PRO A 179 -6.12 11.06 3.52
CA PRO A 179 -6.58 11.97 2.46
C PRO A 179 -5.65 13.18 2.27
N GLY A 180 -5.09 13.71 3.37
CA GLY A 180 -4.10 14.80 3.32
C GLY A 180 -2.74 14.34 2.76
N VAL A 181 -2.39 13.07 3.00
CA VAL A 181 -1.16 12.44 2.49
C VAL A 181 -1.27 12.17 1.00
N ILE A 182 -2.40 11.59 0.56
CA ILE A 182 -2.60 11.18 -0.84
C ILE A 182 -2.83 12.40 -1.72
N GLY A 183 -3.60 13.39 -1.27
CA GLY A 183 -3.88 14.61 -2.02
C GLY A 183 -4.41 14.31 -3.42
N THR A 184 -4.14 15.23 -4.38
CA THR A 184 -4.58 15.08 -5.77
C THR A 184 -3.50 14.49 -6.70
N SER A 185 -2.29 14.27 -6.19
CA SER A 185 -1.12 13.90 -7.01
C SER A 185 -0.62 12.47 -6.81
N MET A 186 -1.01 11.81 -5.71
CA MET A 186 -0.63 10.46 -5.37
C MET A 186 -1.86 9.55 -5.41
N SER A 187 -1.67 8.29 -5.82
CA SER A 187 -2.71 7.25 -5.74
C SER A 187 -2.35 6.26 -4.63
N ALA A 188 -3.32 5.52 -4.12
CA ALA A 188 -3.03 4.53 -3.08
C ALA A 188 -3.80 3.22 -3.25
N VAL A 189 -3.17 2.14 -2.79
CA VAL A 189 -3.83 0.86 -2.53
C VAL A 189 -3.77 0.58 -1.04
N VAL A 190 -4.91 0.31 -0.43
CA VAL A 190 -4.99 -0.05 0.98
C VAL A 190 -5.51 -1.47 1.10
N VAL A 191 -4.66 -2.37 1.58
CA VAL A 191 -5.04 -3.74 1.89
C VAL A 191 -5.59 -3.78 3.31
N GLU A 192 -6.83 -4.23 3.45
CA GLU A 192 -7.52 -4.29 4.75
C GLU A 192 -8.38 -5.57 4.89
N GLN A 193 -8.61 -5.96 6.15
CA GLN A 193 -9.53 -7.03 6.51
C GLN A 193 -10.86 -6.47 7.00
N ASP A 194 -10.88 -5.24 7.53
CA ASP A 194 -12.07 -4.55 8.00
C ASP A 194 -12.78 -3.88 6.81
N ILE A 195 -13.86 -4.48 6.35
CA ILE A 195 -14.67 -4.02 5.21
C ILE A 195 -15.14 -2.57 5.42
N THR A 196 -15.56 -2.22 6.64
CA THR A 196 -16.09 -0.88 6.93
C THR A 196 -14.99 0.17 6.73
N LYS A 197 -13.82 -0.04 7.32
CA LYS A 197 -12.70 0.89 7.18
C LYS A 197 -12.24 1.00 5.73
N ALA A 198 -12.16 -0.13 5.04
CA ALA A 198 -11.75 -0.16 3.64
C ALA A 198 -12.68 0.69 2.76
N MET A 199 -14.01 0.55 2.93
CA MET A 199 -15.01 1.32 2.20
C MET A 199 -14.99 2.82 2.56
N ASP A 200 -14.79 3.15 3.83
CA ASP A 200 -14.82 4.55 4.31
C ASP A 200 -13.67 5.40 3.74
N ILE A 201 -12.57 4.78 3.31
CA ILE A 201 -11.37 5.49 2.85
C ILE A 201 -11.09 5.35 1.36
N SER A 202 -11.81 4.49 0.64
CA SER A 202 -11.53 4.18 -0.76
C SER A 202 -12.62 4.68 -1.70
N ASP A 203 -12.22 5.02 -2.93
CA ASP A 203 -13.12 5.35 -4.02
C ASP A 203 -13.72 4.07 -4.63
N ARG A 204 -12.92 2.98 -4.66
CA ARG A 204 -13.28 1.69 -5.26
C ARG A 204 -12.69 0.54 -4.46
N VAL A 205 -13.40 -0.59 -4.46
CA VAL A 205 -12.98 -1.82 -3.77
C VAL A 205 -12.78 -2.97 -4.76
N TYR A 206 -11.77 -3.79 -4.45
CA TYR A 206 -11.55 -5.10 -5.05
C TYR A 206 -11.60 -6.14 -3.94
N CYS A 207 -12.47 -7.15 -4.07
CA CYS A 207 -12.49 -8.27 -3.16
C CYS A 207 -11.70 -9.43 -3.76
N LEU A 208 -10.68 -9.92 -3.05
CA LEU A 208 -9.93 -11.10 -3.43
C LEU A 208 -10.42 -12.32 -2.65
N GLN A 209 -10.62 -13.41 -3.37
CA GLN A 209 -10.94 -14.73 -2.82
C GLN A 209 -10.13 -15.78 -3.56
N GLU A 210 -9.37 -16.60 -2.83
CA GLU A 210 -8.58 -17.70 -3.39
C GLU A 210 -7.71 -17.29 -4.59
N GLY A 211 -7.07 -16.13 -4.49
CA GLY A 211 -6.19 -15.60 -5.53
C GLY A 211 -6.90 -15.04 -6.76
N ARG A 212 -8.19 -14.79 -6.71
CA ARG A 212 -9.01 -14.21 -7.79
C ARG A 212 -9.75 -12.96 -7.32
N VAL A 213 -10.06 -12.06 -8.23
CA VAL A 213 -11.02 -10.98 -7.97
C VAL A 213 -12.42 -11.57 -8.02
N SER A 214 -13.11 -11.55 -6.88
CA SER A 214 -14.49 -12.04 -6.73
C SER A 214 -15.52 -10.92 -6.88
N LEU A 215 -15.12 -9.66 -6.60
CA LEU A 215 -15.96 -8.47 -6.72
C LEU A 215 -15.10 -7.25 -6.98
N GLU A 216 -15.61 -6.34 -7.82
CA GLU A 216 -15.07 -5.00 -8.04
C GLU A 216 -16.23 -4.01 -8.11
N GLY A 217 -16.06 -2.80 -7.58
CA GLY A 217 -17.06 -1.72 -7.68
C GLY A 217 -16.67 -0.45 -6.94
N ALA A 218 -17.38 0.63 -7.24
CA ALA A 218 -17.24 1.88 -6.49
C ALA A 218 -17.68 1.67 -5.03
N SER A 219 -16.91 2.21 -4.08
CA SER A 219 -17.20 2.04 -2.64
C SER A 219 -18.57 2.61 -2.24
N SER A 220 -19.08 3.59 -3.00
CA SER A 220 -20.41 4.18 -2.81
C SER A 220 -21.58 3.34 -3.37
N GLU A 221 -21.30 2.37 -4.26
CA GLU A 221 -22.31 1.58 -4.97
C GLU A 221 -22.38 0.13 -4.47
N VAL A 222 -21.26 -0.41 -4.01
CA VAL A 222 -21.18 -1.77 -3.50
C VAL A 222 -21.69 -1.83 -2.06
N SER A 223 -22.64 -2.73 -1.79
CA SER A 223 -23.13 -2.92 -0.42
C SER A 223 -22.16 -3.75 0.43
N ARG A 224 -22.21 -3.54 1.75
CA ARG A 224 -21.46 -4.40 2.70
C ARG A 224 -21.86 -5.86 2.59
N GLU A 225 -23.11 -6.14 2.22
CA GLU A 225 -23.61 -7.50 2.03
C GLU A 225 -22.97 -8.16 0.81
N ASP A 226 -22.84 -7.43 -0.31
CA ASP A 226 -22.18 -7.94 -1.52
C ASP A 226 -20.71 -8.25 -1.26
N ILE A 227 -20.01 -7.34 -0.56
CA ILE A 227 -18.62 -7.58 -0.15
C ILE A 227 -18.53 -8.79 0.79
N SER A 228 -19.44 -8.91 1.75
CA SER A 228 -19.46 -10.05 2.69
C SER A 228 -19.66 -11.37 1.94
N LYS A 229 -20.57 -11.42 0.98
CA LYS A 229 -20.77 -12.60 0.12
C LYS A 229 -19.52 -12.93 -0.68
N ALA A 230 -18.91 -11.92 -1.32
CA ALA A 230 -17.67 -12.09 -2.08
C ALA A 230 -16.47 -12.49 -1.21
N TYR A 231 -16.46 -12.05 0.05
CA TYR A 231 -15.41 -12.35 1.03
C TYR A 231 -15.50 -13.79 1.55
N PHE A 232 -16.73 -14.30 1.83
CA PHE A 232 -16.94 -15.63 2.38
C PHE A 232 -17.28 -16.68 1.33
N GLY A 233 -17.58 -16.30 0.10
CA GLY A 233 -17.90 -17.22 -0.99
C GLY A 233 -19.29 -17.85 -0.88
N VAL A 234 -20.27 -17.14 -0.33
CA VAL A 234 -21.65 -17.61 -0.10
C VAL A 234 -22.67 -16.74 -0.83
#